data_31646764010534078339b05ed673a9e4
#
_entry.id   31646764010534078339b05ed673a9e4
#
_cell.length_a   1.000
_cell.length_b   1.000
_cell.length_c   1.000
_cell.angle_alpha   90.00
_cell.angle_beta   90.00
_cell.angle_gamma   90.00
#
_symmetry.space_group_name_H-M   'P 1'
#
loop_
_entity.id
_entity.type
_entity.pdbx_description
1 polymer ?
#
loop_
_entity_poly.entity_id
_entity_poly.type
_entity_poly.pdbx_seq_one_letter_code
_entity_poly.pdbx_strand_id
1 'polypeptide(L)'
;MKKLGTLALTLTLTGAMALPALAAEEPELVIAPADTGYGQTIVLNGETLDLTGIPGVSGEELLPLRLLAEADHGSAYWDEENNESWFTFGDNRITVKFADNSVWLDDQQVKSTAQVADGITFVEAGVLSMLEGYTVDRNPELDVNRIDITTPNNDPMVKTAYQIREDSGMAFGMRSDNAEVATLFQLPEDTFEQAICFTSMNTTPDIMVLAKLADGADETAVKEALEAHRQSQHDTFSWYLAQNLPKVEDARILVEDGYVFYLIAENADAGEAAFHAYVEAQA
;
A
#
# COMPACT_ATOMS: atom_id res chain seq x y z
N MET A 1 -42.94 23.21 35.70
CA MET A 1 -43.71 22.94 34.47
C MET A 1 -43.30 23.98 33.43
N LYS A 2 -42.39 23.66 32.53
CA LYS A 2 -42.02 24.52 31.39
C LYS A 2 -42.20 23.72 30.12
N LYS A 3 -43.03 24.24 29.23
CA LYS A 3 -43.43 23.61 27.97
C LYS A 3 -42.32 23.71 26.93
N LEU A 4 -42.00 22.57 26.28
CA LEU A 4 -41.25 22.53 25.05
C LEU A 4 -42.13 22.99 23.88
N GLY A 5 -41.66 23.96 23.10
CA GLY A 5 -42.24 24.34 21.83
C GLY A 5 -41.51 23.63 20.67
N THR A 6 -42.30 22.85 19.94
CA THR A 6 -41.85 22.20 18.70
C THR A 6 -41.92 23.21 17.55
N LEU A 7 -40.80 23.46 16.85
CA LEU A 7 -40.76 24.28 15.65
C LEU A 7 -40.79 23.35 14.44
N ALA A 8 -41.88 23.36 13.70
CA ALA A 8 -41.99 22.65 12.42
C ALA A 8 -41.48 23.59 11.31
N LEU A 9 -40.46 23.15 10.56
CA LEU A 9 -39.94 23.85 9.39
C LEU A 9 -40.53 23.20 8.12
N THR A 10 -41.40 23.97 7.45
CA THR A 10 -42.01 23.57 6.17
C THR A 10 -41.05 23.94 5.02
N LEU A 11 -40.61 22.97 4.25
CA LEU A 11 -39.75 23.17 3.07
C LEU A 11 -40.66 23.30 1.85
N THR A 12 -40.73 24.45 1.22
CA THR A 12 -41.35 24.65 -0.11
C THR A 12 -40.34 24.44 -1.20
N LEU A 13 -40.60 23.44 -2.09
CA LEU A 13 -39.85 23.11 -3.27
C LEU A 13 -40.21 24.11 -4.38
N THR A 14 -39.26 24.95 -4.83
CA THR A 14 -39.35 25.66 -6.11
C THR A 14 -38.23 25.18 -7.02
N GLY A 15 -38.65 24.58 -8.14
CA GLY A 15 -37.71 24.10 -9.17
C GLY A 15 -36.99 25.24 -9.90
N ALA A 16 -35.68 25.11 -10.05
CA ALA A 16 -34.90 25.86 -11.00
C ALA A 16 -33.95 24.90 -11.71
N MET A 17 -33.95 25.01 -13.05
CA MET A 17 -33.10 24.18 -13.91
C MET A 17 -31.62 24.45 -13.65
N ALA A 18 -30.86 23.37 -13.43
CA ALA A 18 -29.41 23.41 -13.24
C ALA A 18 -28.70 23.42 -14.59
N LEU A 19 -27.85 24.43 -14.80
CA LEU A 19 -26.75 24.41 -15.73
C LEU A 19 -25.62 23.57 -15.11
N PRO A 20 -24.82 22.79 -15.87
CA PRO A 20 -23.69 22.07 -15.31
C PRO A 20 -22.60 23.07 -14.90
N ALA A 21 -22.49 23.33 -13.61
CA ALA A 21 -21.30 23.97 -13.05
C ALA A 21 -20.19 22.93 -13.01
N LEU A 22 -19.04 23.23 -13.63
CA LEU A 22 -17.79 22.55 -13.32
C LEU A 22 -17.63 22.59 -11.79
N ALA A 23 -17.68 21.45 -11.17
CA ALA A 23 -17.31 21.30 -9.77
C ALA A 23 -15.80 21.57 -9.69
N ALA A 24 -15.43 22.75 -9.20
CA ALA A 24 -14.12 22.91 -8.59
C ALA A 24 -14.16 22.05 -7.33
N GLU A 25 -13.29 21.06 -7.24
CA GLU A 25 -13.08 20.32 -5.99
C GLU A 25 -12.71 21.35 -4.92
N GLU A 26 -13.60 21.52 -3.94
CA GLU A 26 -13.24 22.25 -2.74
C GLU A 26 -12.13 21.46 -2.05
N PRO A 27 -11.04 22.12 -1.60
CA PRO A 27 -10.00 21.41 -0.87
C PRO A 27 -10.64 20.77 0.36
N GLU A 28 -10.54 19.45 0.46
CA GLU A 28 -11.01 18.67 1.58
C GLU A 28 -10.37 19.22 2.86
N LEU A 29 -11.18 19.67 3.78
CA LEU A 29 -10.71 20.24 5.06
C LEU A 29 -10.13 19.07 5.85
N VAL A 30 -8.82 18.89 5.80
CA VAL A 30 -8.11 17.90 6.61
C VAL A 30 -8.28 18.32 8.08
N ILE A 31 -9.21 17.65 8.76
CA ILE A 31 -9.35 17.81 10.21
C ILE A 31 -8.13 17.15 10.84
N ALA A 32 -7.22 17.95 11.37
CA ALA A 32 -6.09 17.44 12.12
C ALA A 32 -6.61 16.51 13.23
N PRO A 33 -6.05 15.29 13.38
CA PRO A 33 -6.46 14.40 14.45
C PRO A 33 -6.25 15.06 15.81
N ALA A 34 -7.16 14.80 16.74
CA ALA A 34 -7.18 15.43 18.06
C ALA A 34 -5.89 15.12 18.81
N ASP A 35 -5.23 16.20 19.27
CA ASP A 35 -4.11 16.27 20.23
C ASP A 35 -3.29 14.97 20.40
N THR A 36 -2.39 14.75 19.45
CA THR A 36 -1.50 13.57 19.47
C THR A 36 -0.28 13.76 20.39
N GLY A 37 -0.03 14.96 20.87
CA GLY A 37 1.22 15.32 21.54
C GLY A 37 2.42 15.43 20.57
N TYR A 38 2.33 14.82 19.38
CA TYR A 38 3.40 14.79 18.40
C TYR A 38 3.58 16.11 17.64
N GLY A 39 2.53 16.89 17.49
CA GLY A 39 2.57 18.26 16.98
C GLY A 39 2.86 18.42 15.48
N GLN A 40 2.93 17.32 14.72
CA GLN A 40 3.11 17.32 13.27
C GLN A 40 1.97 16.56 12.58
N THR A 41 1.70 16.91 11.33
CA THR A 41 0.82 16.15 10.43
C THR A 41 1.71 15.41 9.43
N ILE A 42 1.54 14.11 9.31
CA ILE A 42 2.23 13.29 8.30
C ILE A 42 1.23 12.87 7.24
N VAL A 43 1.57 13.15 5.99
CA VAL A 43 0.83 12.68 4.82
C VAL A 43 1.72 11.72 4.04
N LEU A 44 1.31 10.46 3.95
CA LEU A 44 2.02 9.42 3.23
C LEU A 44 1.24 9.07 1.95
N ASN A 45 1.86 9.25 0.79
CA ASN A 45 1.26 8.94 -0.52
C ASN A 45 -0.12 9.61 -0.75
N GLY A 46 -0.31 10.81 -0.18
CA GLY A 46 -1.54 11.58 -0.25
C GLY A 46 -2.54 11.31 0.87
N GLU A 47 -2.29 10.33 1.74
CA GLU A 47 -3.17 9.99 2.86
C GLU A 47 -2.61 10.51 4.19
N THR A 48 -3.46 11.17 4.99
CA THR A 48 -3.07 11.64 6.33
C THR A 48 -3.03 10.46 7.30
N LEU A 49 -1.90 10.27 7.97
CA LEU A 49 -1.74 9.20 8.95
C LEU A 49 -2.41 9.53 10.28
N ASP A 50 -3.01 8.51 10.92
CA ASP A 50 -3.49 8.60 12.30
C ASP A 50 -2.29 8.54 13.26
N LEU A 51 -2.04 9.66 13.94
CA LEU A 51 -0.93 9.81 14.89
C LEU A 51 -1.40 9.66 16.34
N THR A 52 -2.60 9.14 16.57
CA THR A 52 -3.13 8.91 17.91
C THR A 52 -2.19 8.03 18.74
N GLY A 53 -1.78 8.49 19.90
CA GLY A 53 -0.86 7.77 20.77
C GLY A 53 0.63 7.93 20.43
N ILE A 54 0.97 8.70 19.41
CA ILE A 54 2.37 9.07 19.14
C ILE A 54 2.76 10.19 20.11
N PRO A 55 3.81 10.00 20.95
CA PRO A 55 4.22 11.02 21.92
C PRO A 55 4.87 12.23 21.25
N GLY A 56 4.79 13.37 21.91
CA GLY A 56 5.58 14.54 21.55
C GLY A 56 7.07 14.25 21.76
N VAL A 57 7.89 14.61 20.77
CA VAL A 57 9.35 14.51 20.83
C VAL A 57 9.95 15.90 20.59
N SER A 58 11.08 16.18 21.28
CA SER A 58 11.81 17.41 21.07
C SER A 58 12.75 17.25 19.88
N GLY A 59 12.52 18.02 18.85
CA GLY A 59 13.31 18.02 17.61
C GLY A 59 12.41 18.29 16.41
N GLU A 60 12.92 18.99 15.45
CA GLU A 60 12.22 19.20 14.20
C GLU A 60 12.38 17.97 13.32
N GLU A 61 11.30 17.60 12.60
CA GLU A 61 11.33 16.56 11.56
C GLU A 61 11.68 15.14 12.04
N LEU A 62 11.29 14.79 13.26
CA LEU A 62 11.42 13.43 13.75
C LEU A 62 10.20 12.60 13.34
N LEU A 63 10.42 11.46 12.70
CA LEU A 63 9.40 10.60 12.12
C LEU A 63 9.30 9.26 12.87
N PRO A 64 8.09 8.79 13.24
CA PRO A 64 7.87 7.52 13.93
C PRO A 64 8.04 6.34 12.96
N LEU A 65 9.16 5.63 13.04
CA LEU A 65 9.57 4.62 12.04
C LEU A 65 8.57 3.46 11.88
N ARG A 66 8.09 2.89 12.99
CA ARG A 66 7.16 1.74 12.92
C ARG A 66 5.87 2.12 12.18
N LEU A 67 5.28 3.24 12.57
CA LEU A 67 4.04 3.71 11.95
C LEU A 67 4.21 3.90 10.44
N LEU A 68 5.31 4.55 10.03
CA LEU A 68 5.59 4.78 8.61
C LEU A 68 5.87 3.49 7.85
N ALA A 69 6.67 2.59 8.40
CA ALA A 69 6.96 1.32 7.77
C ALA A 69 5.68 0.50 7.54
N GLU A 70 4.84 0.37 8.59
CA GLU A 70 3.59 -0.38 8.51
C GLU A 70 2.58 0.29 7.56
N ALA A 71 2.50 1.63 7.55
CA ALA A 71 1.62 2.38 6.64
C ALA A 71 2.09 2.31 5.18
N ASP A 72 3.39 2.13 4.92
CA ASP A 72 3.96 1.93 3.58
C ASP A 72 4.10 0.44 3.21
N HIS A 73 3.29 -0.43 3.83
CA HIS A 73 3.26 -1.88 3.61
C HIS A 73 4.56 -2.63 3.96
N GLY A 74 5.45 -2.00 4.68
CA GLY A 74 6.63 -2.61 5.25
C GLY A 74 6.36 -3.26 6.61
N SER A 75 7.40 -3.50 7.38
CA SER A 75 7.31 -4.16 8.68
C SER A 75 8.29 -3.56 9.70
N ALA A 76 8.01 -3.81 10.98
CA ALA A 76 8.90 -3.48 12.08
C ALA A 76 9.18 -4.74 12.90
N TYR A 77 10.45 -5.02 13.16
CA TYR A 77 10.91 -6.17 13.92
C TYR A 77 11.85 -5.76 15.04
N TRP A 78 11.74 -6.41 16.20
CA TRP A 78 12.63 -6.25 17.32
C TRP A 78 13.55 -7.47 17.47
N ASP A 79 14.85 -7.23 17.49
CA ASP A 79 15.88 -8.22 17.77
C ASP A 79 16.41 -8.02 19.21
N GLU A 80 15.95 -8.87 20.11
CA GLU A 80 16.33 -8.81 21.51
C GLU A 80 17.81 -9.19 21.73
N GLU A 81 18.34 -10.10 20.92
CA GLU A 81 19.73 -10.58 21.06
C GLU A 81 20.73 -9.48 20.76
N ASN A 82 20.49 -8.73 19.70
CA ASN A 82 21.36 -7.64 19.24
C ASN A 82 20.96 -6.27 19.80
N ASN A 83 19.84 -6.19 20.53
CA ASN A 83 19.27 -4.93 21.04
C ASN A 83 19.10 -3.88 19.93
N GLU A 84 18.42 -4.29 18.84
CA GLU A 84 18.18 -3.46 17.69
C GLU A 84 16.77 -3.65 17.12
N SER A 85 16.25 -2.66 16.37
CA SER A 85 15.02 -2.78 15.61
C SER A 85 15.30 -2.60 14.11
N TRP A 86 14.58 -3.38 13.31
CA TRP A 86 14.57 -3.27 11.86
C TRP A 86 13.23 -2.77 11.36
N PHE A 87 13.27 -1.86 10.41
CA PHE A 87 12.11 -1.29 9.75
C PHE A 87 12.32 -1.43 8.24
N THR A 88 11.43 -2.14 7.57
CA THR A 88 11.53 -2.34 6.12
C THR A 88 10.69 -1.31 5.37
N PHE A 89 11.24 -0.80 4.28
CA PHE A 89 10.64 0.15 3.36
C PHE A 89 10.93 -0.32 1.93
N GLY A 90 9.99 -1.07 1.33
CA GLY A 90 10.29 -1.82 0.10
C GLY A 90 11.47 -2.77 0.31
N ASP A 91 12.49 -2.68 -0.55
CA ASP A 91 13.71 -3.48 -0.46
C ASP A 91 14.74 -2.93 0.54
N ASN A 92 14.50 -1.73 1.09
CA ASN A 92 15.43 -1.08 2.00
C ASN A 92 15.12 -1.45 3.46
N ARG A 93 16.16 -1.44 4.30
CA ARG A 93 16.03 -1.67 5.73
C ARG A 93 16.70 -0.55 6.53
N ILE A 94 15.93 0.08 7.41
CA ILE A 94 16.48 0.97 8.44
C ILE A 94 16.66 0.15 9.71
N THR A 95 17.89 0.09 10.22
CA THR A 95 18.22 -0.55 11.50
C THR A 95 18.59 0.52 12.52
N VAL A 96 18.00 0.42 13.71
CA VAL A 96 18.36 1.25 14.86
C VAL A 96 19.00 0.38 15.92
N LYS A 97 20.27 0.67 16.28
CA LYS A 97 21.00 -0.03 17.34
C LYS A 97 20.91 0.77 18.64
N PHE A 98 20.23 0.22 19.64
CA PHE A 98 19.94 0.94 20.89
C PHE A 98 21.11 1.05 21.86
N ALA A 99 22.24 0.42 21.57
CA ALA A 99 23.46 0.58 22.38
C ALA A 99 24.01 2.03 22.33
N ASP A 100 23.85 2.69 21.19
CA ASP A 100 24.33 4.05 20.95
C ASP A 100 23.33 4.92 20.16
N ASN A 101 22.11 4.38 19.93
CA ASN A 101 21.06 4.96 19.10
C ASN A 101 21.48 5.26 17.65
N SER A 102 22.49 4.56 17.14
CA SER A 102 22.96 4.71 15.78
C SER A 102 21.92 4.18 14.79
N VAL A 103 21.83 4.88 13.63
CA VAL A 103 20.91 4.55 12.54
C VAL A 103 21.72 4.02 11.37
N TRP A 104 21.25 2.91 10.80
CA TRP A 104 21.86 2.23 9.67
C TRP A 104 20.84 2.09 8.55
N LEU A 105 21.27 2.35 7.33
CA LEU A 105 20.51 2.09 6.13
C LEU A 105 21.16 0.87 5.45
N ASP A 106 20.45 -0.22 5.39
CA ASP A 106 20.98 -1.55 5.08
C ASP A 106 22.18 -1.86 5.98
N ASP A 107 23.39 -1.97 5.41
CA ASP A 107 24.61 -2.26 6.17
C ASP A 107 25.50 -1.03 6.36
N GLN A 108 25.01 0.20 6.05
CA GLN A 108 25.78 1.44 6.15
C GLN A 108 25.24 2.35 7.25
N GLN A 109 26.11 2.73 8.18
CA GLN A 109 25.74 3.72 9.20
C GLN A 109 25.58 5.10 8.57
N VAL A 110 24.44 5.74 8.87
CA VAL A 110 24.15 7.12 8.44
C VAL A 110 24.41 8.12 9.55
N LYS A 111 24.59 9.40 9.18
CA LYS A 111 24.78 10.48 10.15
C LYS A 111 23.45 10.95 10.71
N SER A 112 22.82 10.08 11.50
CA SER A 112 21.61 10.39 12.25
C SER A 112 21.63 9.59 13.54
N THR A 113 20.87 10.06 14.53
CA THR A 113 20.71 9.39 15.81
C THR A 113 19.23 9.22 16.06
N ALA A 114 18.82 8.00 16.40
CA ALA A 114 17.44 7.72 16.74
C ALA A 114 17.10 8.31 18.12
N GLN A 115 15.84 8.71 18.29
CA GLN A 115 15.24 9.02 19.57
C GLN A 115 14.18 7.97 19.92
N VAL A 116 14.06 7.66 21.21
CA VAL A 116 13.01 6.76 21.69
C VAL A 116 12.19 7.48 22.74
N ALA A 117 10.89 7.54 22.54
CA ALA A 117 9.93 8.08 23.50
C ALA A 117 8.75 7.13 23.60
N ASP A 118 8.39 6.76 24.83
CA ASP A 118 7.28 5.83 25.14
C ASP A 118 7.31 4.52 24.33
N GLY A 119 8.53 4.00 24.05
CA GLY A 119 8.73 2.78 23.27
C GLY A 119 8.61 2.96 21.76
N ILE A 120 8.42 4.18 21.26
CA ILE A 120 8.36 4.50 19.85
C ILE A 120 9.71 5.07 19.41
N THR A 121 10.22 4.52 18.30
CA THR A 121 11.50 4.92 17.70
C THR A 121 11.27 5.98 16.63
N PHE A 122 12.01 7.07 16.73
CA PHE A 122 11.97 8.18 15.80
C PHE A 122 13.34 8.37 15.15
N VAL A 123 13.33 8.80 13.89
CA VAL A 123 14.53 9.28 13.17
C VAL A 123 14.24 10.61 12.48
N GLU A 124 15.30 11.32 12.13
CA GLU A 124 15.18 12.52 11.30
C GLU A 124 14.59 12.19 9.92
N ALA A 125 13.71 13.04 9.42
CA ALA A 125 13.07 12.89 8.11
C ALA A 125 14.07 12.69 6.96
N GLY A 126 15.25 13.31 7.07
CA GLY A 126 16.33 13.14 6.11
C GLY A 126 16.82 11.69 5.93
N VAL A 127 16.60 10.81 6.90
CA VAL A 127 16.92 9.38 6.76
C VAL A 127 16.04 8.72 5.71
N LEU A 128 14.74 9.01 5.69
CA LEU A 128 13.82 8.48 4.67
C LEU A 128 14.15 9.01 3.27
N SER A 129 14.61 10.26 3.17
CA SER A 129 15.04 10.85 1.88
C SER A 129 16.29 10.18 1.28
N MET A 130 16.98 9.32 2.03
CA MET A 130 18.11 8.53 1.53
C MET A 130 17.67 7.23 0.86
N LEU A 131 16.40 6.80 1.07
CA LEU A 131 15.84 5.61 0.44
C LEU A 131 15.57 5.88 -1.04
N GLU A 132 15.83 4.91 -1.90
CA GLU A 132 15.59 5.03 -3.33
C GLU A 132 14.09 5.22 -3.63
N GLY A 133 13.76 6.27 -4.38
CA GLY A 133 12.37 6.59 -4.75
C GLY A 133 11.54 7.25 -3.64
N TYR A 134 12.13 7.56 -2.47
CA TYR A 134 11.44 8.27 -1.38
C TYR A 134 11.71 9.77 -1.45
N THR A 135 10.66 10.57 -1.31
CA THR A 135 10.76 12.01 -1.13
C THR A 135 10.09 12.42 0.17
N VAL A 136 10.69 13.38 0.87
CA VAL A 136 10.15 13.96 2.08
C VAL A 136 10.12 15.46 1.91
N ASP A 137 8.94 16.03 1.77
CA ASP A 137 8.74 17.44 1.52
C ASP A 137 8.01 18.11 2.69
N ARG A 138 8.44 19.33 3.01
CA ARG A 138 7.67 20.22 3.86
C ARG A 138 6.84 21.14 2.99
N ASN A 139 5.56 21.23 3.29
CA ASN A 139 4.67 22.15 2.61
C ASN A 139 4.17 23.24 3.59
N PRO A 140 5.03 24.21 3.94
CA PRO A 140 4.70 25.24 4.92
C PRO A 140 3.59 26.22 4.43
N GLU A 141 3.28 26.20 3.15
CA GLU A 141 2.18 26.99 2.59
C GLU A 141 0.81 26.40 2.96
N LEU A 142 0.74 25.07 3.14
CA LEU A 142 -0.47 24.38 3.58
C LEU A 142 -0.55 24.32 5.12
N ASP A 143 0.52 23.89 5.77
CA ASP A 143 0.65 23.81 7.24
C ASP A 143 2.15 23.75 7.60
N VAL A 144 2.58 24.62 8.50
CA VAL A 144 3.99 24.68 8.96
C VAL A 144 4.47 23.39 9.63
N ASN A 145 3.54 22.57 10.12
CA ASN A 145 3.82 21.31 10.81
C ASN A 145 3.60 20.08 9.91
N ARG A 146 3.27 20.26 8.64
CA ARG A 146 3.00 19.17 7.71
C ARG A 146 4.26 18.66 7.04
N ILE A 147 4.37 17.32 7.01
CA ILE A 147 5.40 16.59 6.28
C ILE A 147 4.70 15.67 5.27
N ASP A 148 4.97 15.88 3.99
CA ASP A 148 4.50 15.04 2.90
C ASP A 148 5.59 14.04 2.52
N ILE A 149 5.24 12.75 2.54
CA ILE A 149 6.13 11.65 2.20
C ILE A 149 5.54 10.94 0.98
N THR A 150 6.33 10.86 -0.07
CA THR A 150 5.99 10.08 -1.27
C THR A 150 6.97 8.93 -1.41
N THR A 151 6.45 7.74 -1.65
CA THR A 151 7.22 6.49 -1.75
C THR A 151 6.97 5.82 -3.10
N PRO A 152 7.74 4.81 -3.50
CA PRO A 152 7.45 4.02 -4.69
C PRO A 152 6.05 3.39 -4.69
N ASN A 153 5.46 3.15 -3.51
CA ASN A 153 4.10 2.64 -3.37
C ASN A 153 3.01 3.67 -3.72
N ASN A 154 3.37 4.93 -4.03
CA ASN A 154 2.43 5.93 -4.56
C ASN A 154 2.05 5.67 -6.03
N ASP A 155 2.74 4.78 -6.73
CA ASP A 155 2.38 4.38 -8.09
C ASP A 155 0.94 3.81 -8.13
N PRO A 156 0.09 4.24 -9.10
CA PRO A 156 -1.31 3.82 -9.15
C PRO A 156 -1.49 2.30 -9.28
N MET A 157 -0.62 1.59 -10.04
CA MET A 157 -0.69 0.15 -10.16
C MET A 157 -0.33 -0.53 -8.84
N VAL A 158 0.68 -0.01 -8.13
CA VAL A 158 1.09 -0.54 -6.81
C VAL A 158 -0.02 -0.36 -5.79
N LYS A 159 -0.62 0.82 -5.71
CA LYS A 159 -1.79 1.08 -4.84
C LYS A 159 -2.94 0.13 -5.13
N THR A 160 -3.28 -0.02 -6.41
CA THR A 160 -4.34 -0.93 -6.83
C THR A 160 -4.02 -2.38 -6.49
N ALA A 161 -2.77 -2.81 -6.66
CA ALA A 161 -2.35 -4.17 -6.31
C ALA A 161 -2.51 -4.45 -4.80
N TYR A 162 -2.14 -3.51 -3.93
CA TYR A 162 -2.36 -3.61 -2.49
C TYR A 162 -3.85 -3.62 -2.14
N GLN A 163 -4.66 -2.77 -2.78
CA GLN A 163 -6.11 -2.75 -2.59
C GLN A 163 -6.74 -4.08 -3.01
N ILE A 164 -6.40 -4.61 -4.19
CA ILE A 164 -6.88 -5.92 -4.65
C ILE A 164 -6.55 -7.01 -3.65
N ARG A 165 -5.30 -7.03 -3.16
CA ARG A 165 -4.86 -8.01 -2.15
C ARG A 165 -5.73 -7.97 -0.90
N GLU A 166 -6.04 -6.77 -0.41
CA GLU A 166 -6.85 -6.57 0.79
C GLU A 166 -8.32 -6.94 0.55
N ASP A 167 -8.94 -6.41 -0.50
CA ASP A 167 -10.35 -6.62 -0.84
C ASP A 167 -10.66 -8.08 -1.20
N SER A 168 -9.69 -8.78 -1.79
CA SER A 168 -9.82 -10.21 -2.13
C SER A 168 -9.59 -11.14 -0.94
N GLY A 169 -9.21 -10.61 0.23
CA GLY A 169 -9.00 -11.39 1.45
C GLY A 169 -7.69 -12.16 1.49
N MET A 170 -6.67 -11.76 0.73
CA MET A 170 -5.32 -12.32 0.86
C MET A 170 -4.67 -11.81 2.14
N ALA A 171 -4.57 -12.65 3.15
CA ALA A 171 -4.06 -12.27 4.48
C ALA A 171 -2.58 -11.85 4.46
N PHE A 172 -1.76 -12.48 3.61
CA PHE A 172 -0.34 -12.21 3.46
C PHE A 172 0.12 -12.60 2.06
N GLY A 173 1.08 -11.86 1.51
CA GLY A 173 1.73 -12.21 0.26
C GLY A 173 3.12 -11.59 0.20
N MET A 174 4.10 -12.37 -0.25
CA MET A 174 5.39 -11.81 -0.65
C MET A 174 5.21 -11.12 -1.99
N ARG A 175 5.71 -9.89 -2.08
CA ARG A 175 5.71 -9.14 -3.31
C ARG A 175 6.87 -9.57 -4.20
N SER A 176 6.62 -9.66 -5.49
CA SER A 176 7.61 -9.78 -6.56
C SER A 176 7.26 -8.82 -7.68
N ASP A 177 8.25 -8.29 -8.35
CA ASP A 177 8.10 -7.30 -9.40
C ASP A 177 8.71 -7.78 -10.73
N ASN A 178 8.23 -7.27 -11.84
CA ASN A 178 8.75 -7.41 -13.22
C ASN A 178 9.45 -8.74 -13.56
N ALA A 179 10.78 -8.79 -13.57
CA ALA A 179 11.55 -9.96 -13.97
C ALA A 179 11.32 -11.20 -13.10
N GLU A 180 11.05 -11.01 -11.81
CA GLU A 180 10.70 -12.11 -10.91
C GLU A 180 9.33 -12.69 -11.25
N VAL A 181 8.36 -11.83 -11.60
CA VAL A 181 7.02 -12.26 -12.06
C VAL A 181 7.14 -13.02 -13.37
N ALA A 182 7.90 -12.51 -14.35
CA ALA A 182 8.15 -13.21 -15.61
C ALA A 182 8.79 -14.59 -15.35
N THR A 183 9.79 -14.66 -14.48
CA THR A 183 10.46 -15.90 -14.09
C THR A 183 9.50 -16.91 -13.45
N LEU A 184 8.62 -16.44 -12.56
CA LEU A 184 7.62 -17.28 -11.86
C LEU A 184 6.73 -18.04 -12.86
N PHE A 185 6.35 -17.39 -13.96
CA PHE A 185 5.50 -17.95 -15.01
C PHE A 185 6.28 -18.50 -16.21
N GLN A 186 7.61 -18.56 -16.14
CA GLN A 186 8.50 -19.04 -17.21
C GLN A 186 8.33 -18.24 -18.52
N LEU A 187 8.07 -16.95 -18.40
CA LEU A 187 7.96 -15.99 -19.49
C LEU A 187 9.32 -15.29 -19.73
N PRO A 188 9.53 -14.69 -20.92
CA PRO A 188 10.68 -13.81 -21.16
C PRO A 188 10.73 -12.66 -20.14
N GLU A 189 11.94 -12.26 -19.71
CA GLU A 189 12.13 -11.21 -18.68
C GLU A 189 11.54 -9.86 -19.09
N ASP A 190 11.44 -9.58 -20.38
CA ASP A 190 10.91 -8.35 -20.98
C ASP A 190 9.41 -8.43 -21.33
N THR A 191 8.69 -9.43 -20.84
CA THR A 191 7.24 -9.59 -21.10
C THR A 191 6.42 -8.43 -20.52
N PHE A 192 6.83 -7.88 -19.37
CA PHE A 192 6.07 -6.85 -18.68
C PHE A 192 6.81 -5.50 -18.67
N GLU A 193 6.09 -4.42 -18.99
CA GLU A 193 6.55 -3.06 -18.71
C GLU A 193 6.57 -2.81 -17.20
N GLN A 194 5.50 -3.24 -16.51
CA GLN A 194 5.36 -3.21 -15.06
C GLN A 194 4.57 -4.44 -14.62
N ALA A 195 5.00 -5.08 -13.54
CA ALA A 195 4.29 -6.21 -12.95
C ALA A 195 4.44 -6.23 -11.44
N ILE A 196 3.37 -6.57 -10.75
CA ILE A 196 3.32 -6.77 -9.31
C ILE A 196 2.63 -8.09 -9.06
N CYS A 197 3.28 -8.95 -8.29
CA CYS A 197 2.72 -10.22 -7.87
C CYS A 197 2.78 -10.32 -6.34
N PHE A 198 1.69 -10.77 -5.73
CA PHE A 198 1.69 -11.23 -4.35
C PHE A 198 1.48 -12.74 -4.34
N THR A 199 2.41 -13.46 -3.75
CA THR A 199 2.31 -14.91 -3.54
C THR A 199 2.20 -15.23 -2.07
N SER A 200 1.27 -16.09 -1.73
CA SER A 200 1.11 -16.60 -0.37
C SER A 200 2.17 -17.66 -0.05
N MET A 201 2.51 -17.79 1.23
CA MET A 201 3.43 -18.83 1.68
C MET A 201 2.68 -20.13 2.07
N ASN A 202 2.97 -21.20 1.33
CA ASN A 202 2.98 -22.62 1.72
C ASN A 202 1.67 -23.41 1.90
N THR A 203 0.52 -22.85 2.27
CA THR A 203 -0.66 -23.67 2.60
C THR A 203 -1.94 -23.20 1.93
N THR A 204 -1.84 -22.19 1.12
CA THR A 204 -2.93 -21.62 0.35
C THR A 204 -2.47 -21.36 -1.09
N PRO A 205 -3.34 -21.54 -2.09
CA PRO A 205 -3.03 -21.24 -3.49
C PRO A 205 -3.07 -19.74 -3.82
N ASP A 206 -3.30 -18.89 -2.82
CA ASP A 206 -3.56 -17.47 -3.02
C ASP A 206 -2.39 -16.81 -3.74
N ILE A 207 -2.71 -16.19 -4.86
CA ILE A 207 -1.80 -15.43 -5.71
C ILE A 207 -2.58 -14.28 -6.35
N MET A 208 -1.94 -13.13 -6.49
CA MET A 208 -2.45 -12.00 -7.26
C MET A 208 -1.35 -11.47 -8.17
N VAL A 209 -1.66 -11.25 -9.44
CA VAL A 209 -0.83 -10.55 -10.41
C VAL A 209 -1.61 -9.41 -11.01
N LEU A 210 -1.02 -8.24 -10.98
CA LEU A 210 -1.44 -7.06 -11.75
C LEU A 210 -0.25 -6.60 -12.57
N ALA A 211 -0.37 -6.60 -13.89
CA ALA A 211 0.75 -6.26 -14.76
C ALA A 211 0.30 -5.47 -15.99
N LYS A 212 1.25 -4.72 -16.57
CA LYS A 212 1.14 -4.09 -17.88
C LYS A 212 2.12 -4.79 -18.82
N LEU A 213 1.62 -5.22 -19.96
CA LEU A 213 2.44 -5.86 -20.99
C LEU A 213 3.39 -4.85 -21.63
N ALA A 214 4.61 -5.30 -21.93
CA ALA A 214 5.51 -4.54 -22.77
C ALA A 214 5.02 -4.50 -24.23
N ASP A 215 5.46 -3.50 -24.98
CA ASP A 215 5.10 -3.37 -26.39
C ASP A 215 5.53 -4.62 -27.19
N GLY A 216 4.56 -5.26 -27.85
CA GLY A 216 4.79 -6.46 -28.64
C GLY A 216 4.86 -7.78 -27.87
N ALA A 217 4.55 -7.76 -26.58
CA ALA A 217 4.44 -8.99 -25.78
C ALA A 217 3.34 -9.92 -26.33
N ASP A 218 3.57 -11.23 -26.24
CA ASP A 218 2.60 -12.24 -26.70
C ASP A 218 1.54 -12.51 -25.62
N GLU A 219 0.38 -11.85 -25.76
CA GLU A 219 -0.75 -12.05 -24.84
C GLU A 219 -1.21 -13.49 -24.75
N THR A 220 -1.11 -14.26 -25.83
CA THR A 220 -1.51 -15.66 -25.84
C THR A 220 -0.58 -16.49 -24.99
N ALA A 221 0.74 -16.30 -25.13
CA ALA A 221 1.71 -16.96 -24.29
C ALA A 221 1.55 -16.62 -22.80
N VAL A 222 1.23 -15.36 -22.48
CA VAL A 222 0.96 -14.94 -21.10
C VAL A 222 -0.28 -15.66 -20.53
N LYS A 223 -1.40 -15.67 -21.27
CA LYS A 223 -2.62 -16.40 -20.84
C LYS A 223 -2.36 -17.88 -20.63
N GLU A 224 -1.64 -18.53 -21.55
CA GLU A 224 -1.28 -19.94 -21.45
C GLU A 224 -0.40 -20.23 -20.23
N ALA A 225 0.56 -19.37 -19.91
CA ALA A 225 1.43 -19.50 -18.74
C ALA A 225 0.67 -19.38 -17.42
N LEU A 226 -0.24 -18.39 -17.32
CA LEU A 226 -1.10 -18.21 -16.15
C LEU A 226 -2.06 -19.38 -15.95
N GLU A 227 -2.66 -19.88 -17.03
CA GLU A 227 -3.52 -21.05 -16.99
C GLU A 227 -2.77 -22.33 -16.62
N ALA A 228 -1.53 -22.50 -17.10
CA ALA A 228 -0.68 -23.60 -16.70
C ALA A 228 -0.36 -23.56 -15.20
N HIS A 229 -0.11 -22.37 -14.66
CA HIS A 229 0.06 -22.18 -13.21
C HIS A 229 -1.23 -22.54 -12.46
N ARG A 230 -2.39 -22.01 -12.88
CA ARG A 230 -3.70 -22.35 -12.27
C ARG A 230 -3.93 -23.85 -12.26
N GLN A 231 -3.64 -24.55 -13.38
CA GLN A 231 -3.81 -26.01 -13.47
C GLN A 231 -2.86 -26.73 -12.50
N SER A 232 -1.62 -26.27 -12.35
CA SER A 232 -0.67 -26.82 -11.37
C SER A 232 -1.16 -26.66 -9.93
N GLN A 233 -1.77 -25.50 -9.59
CA GLN A 233 -2.41 -25.29 -8.30
C GLN A 233 -3.60 -26.23 -8.12
N HIS A 234 -4.46 -26.37 -9.14
CA HIS A 234 -5.58 -27.31 -9.12
C HIS A 234 -5.12 -28.74 -8.84
N ASP A 235 -4.08 -29.22 -9.55
CA ASP A 235 -3.55 -30.55 -9.36
C ASP A 235 -3.01 -30.76 -7.94
N THR A 236 -2.35 -29.74 -7.39
CA THR A 236 -1.81 -29.77 -6.04
C THR A 236 -2.91 -29.81 -4.99
N PHE A 237 -3.87 -28.90 -5.07
CA PHE A 237 -4.92 -28.73 -4.06
C PHE A 237 -6.06 -29.75 -4.20
N SER A 238 -6.19 -30.47 -5.31
CA SER A 238 -7.20 -31.50 -5.48
C SER A 238 -7.06 -32.70 -4.51
N TRP A 239 -5.84 -32.98 -4.03
CA TRP A 239 -5.56 -34.07 -3.09
C TRP A 239 -4.92 -33.62 -1.78
N TYR A 240 -4.27 -32.44 -1.76
CA TYR A 240 -3.64 -31.88 -0.57
C TYR A 240 -4.28 -30.53 -0.23
N LEU A 241 -4.83 -30.39 0.98
CA LEU A 241 -5.57 -29.20 1.40
C LEU A 241 -6.77 -28.88 0.48
N ALA A 242 -7.54 -29.89 0.13
CA ALA A 242 -8.65 -29.80 -0.83
C ALA A 242 -9.74 -28.76 -0.48
N GLN A 243 -9.77 -28.27 0.77
CA GLN A 243 -10.64 -27.15 1.16
C GLN A 243 -10.31 -25.84 0.42
N ASN A 244 -9.10 -25.72 -0.16
CA ASN A 244 -8.70 -24.55 -0.95
C ASN A 244 -9.04 -24.67 -2.45
N LEU A 245 -9.46 -25.88 -2.91
CA LEU A 245 -9.77 -26.11 -4.32
C LEU A 245 -10.80 -25.14 -4.90
N PRO A 246 -11.89 -24.78 -4.18
CA PRO A 246 -12.86 -23.82 -4.69
C PRO A 246 -12.27 -22.47 -5.08
N LYS A 247 -11.23 -21.98 -4.38
CA LYS A 247 -10.51 -20.74 -4.75
C LYS A 247 -9.81 -20.87 -6.09
N VAL A 248 -9.19 -22.03 -6.35
CA VAL A 248 -8.48 -22.30 -7.62
C VAL A 248 -9.47 -22.45 -8.78
N GLU A 249 -10.63 -23.06 -8.52
CA GLU A 249 -11.70 -23.20 -9.51
C GLU A 249 -12.35 -21.86 -9.84
N ASP A 250 -12.38 -20.91 -8.87
CA ASP A 250 -12.91 -19.55 -9.03
C ASP A 250 -11.84 -18.52 -9.45
N ALA A 251 -10.68 -18.97 -9.90
CA ALA A 251 -9.60 -18.08 -10.34
C ALA A 251 -10.01 -17.15 -11.49
N ARG A 252 -9.49 -15.94 -11.48
CA ARG A 252 -9.66 -14.96 -12.56
C ARG A 252 -8.35 -14.81 -13.35
N ILE A 253 -8.44 -14.91 -14.68
CA ILE A 253 -7.34 -14.64 -15.62
C ILE A 253 -7.89 -13.73 -16.72
N LEU A 254 -7.50 -12.46 -16.68
CA LEU A 254 -7.96 -11.44 -17.63
C LEU A 254 -6.75 -10.79 -18.31
N VAL A 255 -6.89 -10.47 -19.60
CA VAL A 255 -5.97 -9.58 -20.31
C VAL A 255 -6.84 -8.62 -21.11
N GLU A 256 -6.78 -7.34 -20.74
CA GLU A 256 -7.62 -6.27 -21.27
C GLU A 256 -6.78 -5.01 -21.48
N ASP A 257 -6.83 -4.42 -22.64
CA ASP A 257 -6.15 -3.18 -22.99
C ASP A 257 -4.64 -3.16 -22.66
N GLY A 258 -3.97 -4.35 -22.78
CA GLY A 258 -2.57 -4.52 -22.45
C GLY A 258 -2.29 -4.72 -20.96
N TYR A 259 -3.32 -4.77 -20.12
CA TYR A 259 -3.19 -5.11 -18.70
C TYR A 259 -3.52 -6.58 -18.44
N VAL A 260 -2.78 -7.18 -17.52
CA VAL A 260 -2.91 -8.59 -17.11
C VAL A 260 -3.37 -8.64 -15.67
N PHE A 261 -4.37 -9.46 -15.42
CA PHE A 261 -4.84 -9.77 -14.08
C PHE A 261 -4.93 -11.28 -13.89
N TYR A 262 -4.36 -11.76 -12.79
CA TYR A 262 -4.50 -13.13 -12.34
C TYR A 262 -4.73 -13.16 -10.84
N LEU A 263 -5.80 -13.83 -10.40
CA LEU A 263 -6.16 -13.88 -9.00
C LEU A 263 -6.66 -15.28 -8.62
N ILE A 264 -6.09 -15.84 -7.55
CA ILE A 264 -6.65 -16.92 -6.76
C ILE A 264 -6.77 -16.38 -5.34
N ALA A 265 -7.99 -16.17 -4.84
CA ALA A 265 -8.23 -15.64 -3.52
C ALA A 265 -9.63 -16.01 -3.00
N GLU A 266 -9.96 -15.63 -1.76
CA GLU A 266 -11.27 -15.90 -1.15
C GLU A 266 -12.41 -15.14 -1.84
N ASN A 267 -12.16 -13.90 -2.27
CA ASN A 267 -13.15 -13.02 -2.90
C ASN A 267 -12.61 -12.54 -4.26
N ALA A 268 -12.69 -13.42 -5.26
CA ALA A 268 -12.20 -13.10 -6.60
C ALA A 268 -13.01 -12.00 -7.28
N ASP A 269 -14.31 -11.87 -7.00
CA ASP A 269 -15.18 -10.84 -7.59
C ASP A 269 -14.76 -9.43 -7.18
N ALA A 270 -14.35 -9.22 -5.91
CA ALA A 270 -13.88 -7.92 -5.45
C ALA A 270 -12.57 -7.52 -6.14
N GLY A 271 -11.64 -8.49 -6.30
CA GLY A 271 -10.39 -8.25 -7.03
C GLY A 271 -10.61 -7.93 -8.50
N GLU A 272 -11.51 -8.65 -9.18
CA GLU A 272 -11.88 -8.40 -10.58
C GLU A 272 -12.50 -7.01 -10.75
N ALA A 273 -13.40 -6.60 -9.85
CA ALA A 273 -14.00 -5.27 -9.89
C ALA A 273 -12.96 -4.14 -9.74
N ALA A 274 -11.99 -4.31 -8.84
CA ALA A 274 -10.91 -3.35 -8.66
C ALA A 274 -9.98 -3.29 -9.88
N PHE A 275 -9.71 -4.43 -10.54
CA PHE A 275 -8.96 -4.48 -11.79
C PHE A 275 -9.66 -3.69 -12.90
N HIS A 276 -10.94 -3.94 -13.14
CA HIS A 276 -11.69 -3.19 -14.17
C HIS A 276 -11.72 -1.69 -13.90
N ALA A 277 -11.95 -1.28 -12.64
CA ALA A 277 -11.91 0.13 -12.28
C ALA A 277 -10.54 0.76 -12.54
N TYR A 278 -9.45 0.01 -12.30
CA TYR A 278 -8.09 0.46 -12.60
C TYR A 278 -7.88 0.63 -14.10
N VAL A 279 -8.24 -0.37 -14.94
CA VAL A 279 -8.09 -0.31 -16.40
C VAL A 279 -8.88 0.84 -17.00
N GLU A 280 -10.15 1.02 -16.57
CA GLU A 280 -10.98 2.14 -17.00
C GLU A 280 -10.35 3.52 -16.70
N ALA A 281 -9.65 3.64 -15.57
CA ALA A 281 -8.98 4.88 -15.19
C ALA A 281 -7.70 5.16 -16.03
N GLN A 282 -7.17 4.17 -16.76
CA GLN A 282 -5.99 4.33 -17.64
C GLN A 282 -6.38 4.66 -19.10
N ALA A 283 -7.66 4.50 -19.48
CA ALA A 283 -8.17 4.75 -20.83
C ALA A 283 -8.44 6.24 -21.08
#